data_aa65a60f8158045eafa933a335685b4a
#
_entry.id   aa65a60f8158045eafa933a335685b4a
#
_cell.length_a   1.000
_cell.length_b   1.000
_cell.length_c   1.000
_cell.angle_alpha   90.00
_cell.angle_beta   90.00
_cell.angle_gamma   90.00
#
_symmetry.space_group_name_H-M   'P 1'
#
loop_
_entity.id
_entity.type
_entity.pdbx_description
1 polymer ?
#
loop_
_entity_poly.entity_id
_entity_poly.type
_entity_poly.pdbx_seq_one_letter_code
_entity_poly.pdbx_strand_id
1 'polypeptide(L)'
;MDDDGSGVIQLDRALRALHEGTGRGVRVAVIDSGIEISHPRLSGLKLRDDIHVVDAGLHVEARPGDGTDLFGLGTAVASIIRSIAPEAEIGSVRVLGQHLDSRTVIIREGVRQAFDRGYAILNCSFGCGLPQHIFQYKEWVDEAYLHGVHIVSACNNDDFSKPEWPGYFPSVITVNMARAADYHRFYYKPGNLVEFAARGVDIEVPWNRGAIKQMTGSSFAAPVFSGLLARLLSVFPKLRPLEAKSILLRAATPWTADIAAPNVRG
;
A
#
# COMPACT_ATOMS: atom_id res chain seq x y z
N MET A 1 -24.00 7.73 -18.04
CA MET A 1 -24.32 8.48 -16.82
C MET A 1 -25.64 7.93 -16.33
N ASP A 2 -25.58 6.90 -15.50
CA ASP A 2 -26.79 6.42 -14.81
C ASP A 2 -26.43 6.47 -13.32
N ASP A 3 -26.47 7.71 -12.80
CA ASP A 3 -26.55 7.97 -11.37
C ASP A 3 -28.04 7.85 -11.04
N ASP A 4 -28.44 6.70 -10.49
CA ASP A 4 -29.82 6.45 -10.05
C ASP A 4 -30.21 7.31 -8.83
N GLY A 5 -29.36 8.26 -8.45
CA GLY A 5 -29.56 9.18 -7.33
C GLY A 5 -29.45 8.54 -5.95
N SER A 6 -29.20 7.24 -5.85
CA SER A 6 -29.12 6.53 -4.56
C SER A 6 -27.79 6.72 -3.84
N GLY A 7 -26.75 7.19 -4.53
CA GLY A 7 -25.40 7.30 -4.01
C GLY A 7 -24.72 5.94 -3.73
N VAL A 8 -25.42 4.83 -3.99
CA VAL A 8 -24.93 3.47 -3.74
C VAL A 8 -24.25 2.93 -4.99
N ILE A 9 -22.99 2.56 -4.88
CA ILE A 9 -22.25 1.95 -5.99
C ILE A 9 -22.76 0.53 -6.22
N GLN A 10 -23.23 0.26 -7.43
CA GLN A 10 -23.62 -1.09 -7.82
C GLN A 10 -22.40 -2.02 -7.85
N LEU A 11 -22.53 -3.18 -7.20
CA LEU A 11 -21.42 -4.12 -7.05
C LEU A 11 -20.83 -4.56 -8.40
N ASP A 12 -21.68 -4.88 -9.38
CA ASP A 12 -21.21 -5.32 -10.71
C ASP A 12 -20.37 -4.26 -11.42
N ARG A 13 -20.71 -2.99 -11.25
CA ARG A 13 -19.92 -1.88 -11.78
C ARG A 13 -18.58 -1.75 -11.06
N ALA A 14 -18.56 -1.95 -9.73
CA ALA A 14 -17.35 -1.94 -8.94
C ALA A 14 -16.44 -3.13 -9.28
N LEU A 15 -17.00 -4.33 -9.49
CA LEU A 15 -16.25 -5.50 -9.93
C LEU A 15 -15.62 -5.29 -11.31
N ARG A 16 -16.36 -4.70 -12.26
CA ARG A 16 -15.75 -4.31 -13.56
C ARG A 16 -14.61 -3.31 -13.37
N ALA A 17 -14.77 -2.30 -12.51
CA ALA A 17 -13.71 -1.32 -12.25
C ALA A 17 -12.42 -1.96 -11.69
N LEU A 18 -12.52 -2.98 -10.85
CA LEU A 18 -11.38 -3.75 -10.36
C LEU A 18 -10.62 -4.49 -11.48
N HIS A 19 -11.32 -4.92 -12.54
CA HIS A 19 -10.72 -5.63 -13.66
C HIS A 19 -10.26 -4.73 -14.81
N GLU A 20 -11.02 -3.66 -15.12
CA GLU A 20 -10.86 -2.84 -16.31
C GLU A 20 -10.22 -1.47 -16.01
N GLY A 21 -10.31 -1.00 -14.77
CA GLY A 21 -9.72 0.27 -14.34
C GLY A 21 -8.20 0.26 -14.52
N THR A 22 -7.64 1.41 -14.90
CA THR A 22 -6.19 1.53 -15.19
C THR A 22 -5.43 2.31 -14.14
N GLY A 23 -6.13 2.91 -13.18
CA GLY A 23 -5.55 3.83 -12.19
C GLY A 23 -5.38 5.26 -12.70
N ARG A 24 -5.87 5.59 -13.89
CA ARG A 24 -5.72 6.93 -14.50
C ARG A 24 -6.24 8.03 -13.58
N GLY A 25 -5.40 9.05 -13.32
CA GLY A 25 -5.72 10.19 -12.47
C GLY A 25 -5.68 9.89 -10.96
N VAL A 26 -5.28 8.68 -10.57
CA VAL A 26 -5.16 8.30 -9.16
C VAL A 26 -3.70 8.37 -8.71
N ARG A 27 -3.47 9.08 -7.60
CA ARG A 27 -2.15 9.29 -7.01
C ARG A 27 -1.91 8.28 -5.89
N VAL A 28 -0.83 7.52 -6.01
CA VAL A 28 -0.41 6.51 -5.02
C VAL A 28 0.96 6.87 -4.47
N ALA A 29 1.04 7.14 -3.17
CA ALA A 29 2.31 7.33 -2.47
C ALA A 29 2.86 5.98 -1.99
N VAL A 30 4.07 5.66 -2.40
CA VAL A 30 4.88 4.57 -1.84
C VAL A 30 5.69 5.16 -0.69
N ILE A 31 5.21 4.95 0.56
CA ILE A 31 5.89 5.41 1.77
C ILE A 31 6.80 4.26 2.24
N ASP A 32 8.09 4.32 1.86
CA ASP A 32 8.98 3.15 1.94
C ASP A 32 10.47 3.57 1.96
N SER A 33 11.35 2.71 1.49
CA SER A 33 12.82 2.87 1.41
C SER A 33 13.32 3.67 0.20
N GLY A 34 12.41 4.22 -0.64
CA GLY A 34 12.69 4.91 -1.89
C GLY A 34 12.30 4.06 -3.11
N ILE A 35 12.50 4.62 -4.31
CA ILE A 35 12.27 3.91 -5.58
C ILE A 35 13.48 4.12 -6.48
N GLU A 36 14.14 3.04 -6.90
CA GLU A 36 15.22 3.09 -7.89
C GLU A 36 14.64 3.28 -9.29
N ILE A 37 14.49 4.54 -9.70
CA ILE A 37 13.85 4.89 -10.97
C ILE A 37 14.63 4.41 -12.20
N SER A 38 15.95 4.22 -12.04
CA SER A 38 16.84 3.69 -13.09
C SER A 38 16.72 2.18 -13.30
N HIS A 39 15.96 1.47 -12.46
CA HIS A 39 15.82 0.01 -12.56
C HIS A 39 15.17 -0.39 -13.89
N PRO A 40 15.74 -1.36 -14.67
CA PRO A 40 15.23 -1.73 -16.00
C PRO A 40 13.74 -2.14 -16.01
N ARG A 41 13.27 -2.83 -14.97
CA ARG A 41 11.84 -3.23 -14.82
C ARG A 41 10.89 -2.04 -14.60
N LEU A 42 11.42 -0.87 -14.24
CA LEU A 42 10.67 0.38 -14.07
C LEU A 42 10.84 1.33 -15.27
N SER A 43 11.48 0.88 -16.35
CA SER A 43 11.66 1.69 -17.56
C SER A 43 10.36 2.37 -18.00
N GLY A 44 10.43 3.68 -18.24
CA GLY A 44 9.27 4.50 -18.60
C GLY A 44 8.37 4.92 -17.43
N LEU A 45 8.63 4.48 -16.20
CA LEU A 45 7.96 5.05 -15.03
C LEU A 45 8.48 6.47 -14.80
N LYS A 46 7.56 7.42 -14.67
CA LYS A 46 7.86 8.78 -14.20
C LYS A 46 7.22 8.93 -12.83
N LEU A 47 8.05 9.16 -11.81
CA LEU A 47 7.53 9.47 -10.49
C LEU A 47 6.85 10.84 -10.53
N ARG A 48 5.68 10.92 -9.91
CA ARG A 48 5.00 12.20 -9.72
C ARG A 48 5.78 13.12 -8.78
N ASP A 49 6.25 12.56 -7.68
CA ASP A 49 7.14 13.18 -6.71
C ASP A 49 8.18 12.15 -6.30
N ASP A 50 9.38 12.62 -6.01
CA ASP A 50 10.41 11.85 -5.32
C ASP A 50 10.97 12.70 -4.20
N ILE A 51 10.68 12.29 -2.97
CA ILE A 51 11.11 12.99 -1.76
C ILE A 51 11.68 12.01 -0.73
N HIS A 52 12.58 12.51 0.10
CA HIS A 52 13.01 11.80 1.28
C HIS A 52 12.88 12.67 2.53
N VAL A 53 12.53 12.06 3.64
CA VAL A 53 12.36 12.73 4.92
C VAL A 53 13.58 12.48 5.77
N VAL A 54 14.18 13.53 6.27
CA VAL A 54 15.41 13.49 7.07
C VAL A 54 15.22 14.14 8.44
N ASP A 55 15.95 13.62 9.39
CA ASP A 55 16.14 14.27 10.69
C ASP A 55 17.28 15.29 10.56
N ALA A 56 16.94 16.57 10.59
CA ALA A 56 17.89 17.69 10.55
C ALA A 56 18.38 18.11 11.96
N GLY A 57 18.19 17.26 12.96
CA GLY A 57 18.61 17.43 14.34
C GLY A 57 17.57 18.17 15.21
N LEU A 58 17.19 19.40 14.85
CA LEU A 58 16.17 20.17 15.58
C LEU A 58 14.76 20.00 15.02
N HIS A 59 14.63 19.54 13.79
CA HIS A 59 13.36 19.33 13.12
C HIS A 59 13.48 18.22 12.06
N VAL A 60 12.34 17.71 11.63
CA VAL A 60 12.24 16.77 10.52
C VAL A 60 11.80 17.54 9.28
N GLU A 61 12.45 17.30 8.16
CA GLU A 61 12.11 17.98 6.89
C GLU A 61 12.11 17.03 5.70
N ALA A 62 11.31 17.36 4.70
CA ALA A 62 11.31 16.68 3.42
C ALA A 62 12.26 17.38 2.43
N ARG A 63 13.07 16.60 1.74
CA ARG A 63 13.98 17.05 0.69
C ARG A 63 13.69 16.35 -0.63
N PRO A 64 14.07 16.93 -1.77
CA PRO A 64 14.01 16.23 -3.05
C PRO A 64 14.74 14.89 -2.97
N GLY A 65 14.14 13.85 -3.55
CA GLY A 65 14.77 12.55 -3.70
C GLY A 65 15.83 12.54 -4.80
N ASP A 66 16.52 11.45 -4.90
CA ASP A 66 17.63 11.24 -5.83
C ASP A 66 17.40 10.03 -6.76
N GLY A 67 16.16 9.51 -6.79
CA GLY A 67 15.79 8.36 -7.61
C GLY A 67 16.40 7.05 -7.14
N THR A 68 16.79 6.96 -5.86
CA THR A 68 17.42 5.77 -5.29
C THR A 68 16.52 5.08 -4.27
N ASP A 69 16.74 3.77 -4.11
CA ASP A 69 16.13 2.94 -3.09
C ASP A 69 17.23 2.39 -2.15
N LEU A 70 17.14 2.70 -0.87
CA LEU A 70 18.17 2.32 0.09
C LEU A 70 18.19 0.82 0.41
N PHE A 71 17.03 0.15 0.26
CA PHE A 71 16.88 -1.28 0.56
C PHE A 71 16.48 -2.11 -0.66
N GLY A 72 15.49 -1.65 -1.42
CA GLY A 72 14.92 -2.33 -2.59
C GLY A 72 13.42 -2.59 -2.48
N LEU A 73 12.83 -2.41 -1.28
CA LEU A 73 11.43 -2.71 -1.05
C LEU A 73 10.50 -1.76 -1.81
N GLY A 74 10.75 -0.45 -1.76
CA GLY A 74 9.91 0.53 -2.45
C GLY A 74 9.93 0.37 -3.97
N THR A 75 11.05 -0.07 -4.55
CA THR A 75 11.17 -0.42 -5.98
C THR A 75 10.28 -1.62 -6.33
N ALA A 76 10.29 -2.66 -5.51
CA ALA A 76 9.41 -3.83 -5.66
C ALA A 76 7.94 -3.42 -5.54
N VAL A 77 7.59 -2.64 -4.52
CA VAL A 77 6.23 -2.11 -4.27
C VAL A 77 5.72 -1.31 -5.48
N ALA A 78 6.51 -0.37 -5.98
CA ALA A 78 6.15 0.45 -7.14
C ALA A 78 5.92 -0.41 -8.40
N SER A 79 6.74 -1.44 -8.61
CA SER A 79 6.59 -2.39 -9.73
C SER A 79 5.27 -3.14 -9.66
N ILE A 80 4.87 -3.62 -8.47
CA ILE A 80 3.61 -4.34 -8.27
C ILE A 80 2.43 -3.40 -8.54
N ILE A 81 2.42 -2.20 -7.95
CA ILE A 81 1.35 -1.21 -8.18
C ILE A 81 1.20 -0.91 -9.67
N ARG A 82 2.33 -0.62 -10.36
CA ARG A 82 2.33 -0.32 -11.79
C ARG A 82 1.82 -1.48 -12.64
N SER A 83 2.13 -2.73 -12.28
CA SER A 83 1.67 -3.91 -13.03
C SER A 83 0.15 -4.07 -12.97
N ILE A 84 -0.49 -3.59 -11.89
CA ILE A 84 -1.93 -3.69 -11.67
C ILE A 84 -2.64 -2.43 -12.18
N ALA A 85 -2.12 -1.25 -11.88
CA ALA A 85 -2.67 0.04 -12.25
C ALA A 85 -1.66 0.86 -13.08
N PRO A 86 -1.51 0.55 -14.38
CA PRO A 86 -0.41 1.08 -15.20
C PRO A 86 -0.45 2.58 -15.45
N GLU A 87 -1.61 3.21 -15.28
CA GLU A 87 -1.80 4.67 -15.46
C GLU A 87 -1.90 5.43 -14.13
N ALA A 88 -1.68 4.75 -12.98
CA ALA A 88 -1.61 5.43 -11.69
C ALA A 88 -0.36 6.32 -11.59
N GLU A 89 -0.53 7.48 -10.96
CA GLU A 89 0.57 8.42 -10.71
C GLU A 89 1.28 8.01 -9.40
N ILE A 90 2.42 7.34 -9.51
CA ILE A 90 3.19 6.84 -8.37
C ILE A 90 4.16 7.91 -7.89
N GLY A 91 4.22 8.14 -6.58
CA GLY A 91 5.23 8.96 -5.92
C GLY A 91 6.04 8.15 -4.91
N SER A 92 7.30 8.53 -4.77
CA SER A 92 8.25 7.99 -3.80
C SER A 92 8.33 8.91 -2.59
N VAL A 93 8.04 8.39 -1.41
CA VAL A 93 8.20 9.07 -0.13
C VAL A 93 9.11 8.21 0.74
N ARG A 94 10.42 8.48 0.68
CA ARG A 94 11.41 7.71 1.42
C ARG A 94 11.42 8.12 2.89
N VAL A 95 11.03 7.21 3.75
CA VAL A 95 11.01 7.35 5.21
C VAL A 95 11.78 6.25 5.93
N LEU A 96 12.11 5.16 5.22
CA LEU A 96 12.86 4.03 5.77
C LEU A 96 14.33 4.09 5.36
N GLY A 97 15.20 3.72 6.30
CA GLY A 97 16.64 3.58 6.08
C GLY A 97 17.02 2.26 5.39
N GLN A 98 18.34 2.05 5.24
CA GLN A 98 18.89 0.86 4.58
C GLN A 98 18.61 -0.47 5.32
N HIS A 99 18.16 -0.42 6.57
CA HIS A 99 17.78 -1.59 7.38
C HIS A 99 16.28 -1.65 7.64
N LEU A 100 15.47 -0.90 6.88
CA LEU A 100 14.03 -0.72 7.07
C LEU A 100 13.67 -0.11 8.43
N ASP A 101 14.60 0.57 9.05
CA ASP A 101 14.43 1.32 10.29
C ASP A 101 13.92 2.73 10.01
N SER A 102 13.16 3.27 10.96
CA SER A 102 12.68 4.64 10.94
C SER A 102 12.26 5.13 12.32
N ARG A 103 12.05 6.43 12.43
CA ARG A 103 11.43 7.06 13.61
C ARG A 103 10.00 7.47 13.28
N THR A 104 9.10 7.34 14.25
CA THR A 104 7.67 7.68 14.08
C THR A 104 7.46 9.10 13.55
N VAL A 105 8.31 10.05 13.97
CA VAL A 105 8.24 11.44 13.50
C VAL A 105 8.61 11.60 12.03
N ILE A 106 9.53 10.77 11.50
CA ILE A 106 9.90 10.73 10.08
C ILE A 106 8.75 10.16 9.26
N ILE A 107 8.15 9.05 9.74
CA ILE A 107 6.98 8.45 9.09
C ILE A 107 5.81 9.45 9.05
N ARG A 108 5.51 10.12 10.18
CA ARG A 108 4.45 11.13 10.26
C ARG A 108 4.67 12.27 9.27
N GLU A 109 5.91 12.79 9.17
CA GLU A 109 6.23 13.84 8.21
C GLU A 109 6.06 13.34 6.77
N GLY A 110 6.50 12.11 6.44
CA GLY A 110 6.28 11.52 5.12
C GLY A 110 4.80 11.42 4.75
N VAL A 111 3.96 11.00 5.69
CA VAL A 111 2.50 10.96 5.51
C VAL A 111 1.93 12.36 5.29
N ARG A 112 2.33 13.35 6.09
CA ARG A 112 1.93 14.75 5.92
C ARG A 112 2.30 15.27 4.52
N GLN A 113 3.51 14.99 4.06
CA GLN A 113 3.98 15.36 2.72
C GLN A 113 3.13 14.71 1.62
N ALA A 114 2.65 13.47 1.83
CA ALA A 114 1.76 12.82 0.90
C ALA A 114 0.35 13.48 0.89
N PHE A 115 -0.17 13.88 2.04
CA PHE A 115 -1.43 14.63 2.13
C PHE A 115 -1.35 15.98 1.41
N ASP A 116 -0.30 16.76 1.66
CA ASP A 116 -0.09 18.07 1.05
C ASP A 116 0.00 18.01 -0.48
N ARG A 117 0.46 16.86 -1.03
CA ARG A 117 0.56 16.60 -2.47
C ARG A 117 -0.69 15.97 -3.06
N GLY A 118 -1.72 15.70 -2.25
CA GLY A 118 -3.01 15.19 -2.68
C GLY A 118 -2.97 13.74 -3.14
N TYR A 119 -2.18 12.90 -2.49
CA TYR A 119 -2.22 11.45 -2.72
C TYR A 119 -3.51 10.86 -2.18
N ALA A 120 -4.18 10.06 -3.01
CA ALA A 120 -5.43 9.40 -2.66
C ALA A 120 -5.22 8.05 -1.96
N ILE A 121 -4.06 7.43 -2.18
CA ILE A 121 -3.70 6.12 -1.62
C ILE A 121 -2.29 6.21 -1.03
N LEU A 122 -2.14 5.73 0.21
CA LEU A 122 -0.85 5.56 0.89
C LEU A 122 -0.56 4.07 1.02
N ASN A 123 0.52 3.60 0.38
CA ASN A 123 1.02 2.25 0.58
C ASN A 123 2.09 2.26 1.67
N CYS A 124 1.83 1.57 2.77
CA CYS A 124 2.69 1.48 3.95
C CYS A 124 3.16 0.03 4.13
N SER A 125 4.26 -0.35 3.50
CA SER A 125 4.82 -1.72 3.62
C SER A 125 5.71 -1.86 4.86
N PHE A 126 5.30 -1.26 5.96
CA PHE A 126 5.96 -1.28 7.27
C PHE A 126 4.96 -1.38 8.42
N GLY A 127 5.46 -1.72 9.61
CA GLY A 127 4.66 -1.75 10.83
C GLY A 127 5.50 -1.44 12.07
N CYS A 128 4.84 -0.93 13.10
CA CYS A 128 5.43 -0.69 14.43
C CYS A 128 4.63 -1.44 15.48
N GLY A 129 5.25 -2.40 16.16
CA GLY A 129 4.62 -3.20 17.23
C GLY A 129 4.76 -2.58 18.63
N LEU A 130 5.23 -1.33 18.76
CA LEU A 130 5.49 -0.68 20.05
C LEU A 130 4.28 0.10 20.53
N PRO A 131 3.59 -0.32 21.64
CA PRO A 131 2.34 0.29 22.10
C PRO A 131 2.44 1.79 22.41
N GLN A 132 3.59 2.29 22.85
CA GLN A 132 3.80 3.72 23.15
C GLN A 132 3.64 4.63 21.93
N HIS A 133 3.68 4.08 20.70
CA HIS A 133 3.53 4.84 19.46
C HIS A 133 2.11 4.81 18.88
N ILE A 134 1.17 4.07 19.48
CA ILE A 134 -0.20 3.90 18.95
C ILE A 134 -0.86 5.24 18.62
N PHE A 135 -0.84 6.19 19.54
CA PHE A 135 -1.51 7.47 19.36
C PHE A 135 -0.90 8.31 18.24
N GLN A 136 0.42 8.21 18.04
CA GLN A 136 1.09 8.91 16.95
C GLN A 136 0.68 8.36 15.57
N TYR A 137 0.47 7.04 15.46
CA TYR A 137 -0.08 6.42 14.25
C TYR A 137 -1.55 6.74 14.06
N LYS A 138 -2.33 6.70 15.17
CA LYS A 138 -3.77 6.95 15.12
C LYS A 138 -4.09 8.36 14.61
N GLU A 139 -3.33 9.37 15.00
CA GLU A 139 -3.51 10.77 14.60
C GLU A 139 -3.64 10.90 13.06
N TRP A 140 -2.63 10.46 12.33
CA TRP A 140 -2.65 10.60 10.87
C TRP A 140 -3.52 9.54 10.16
N VAL A 141 -3.78 8.39 10.78
CA VAL A 141 -4.71 7.39 10.25
C VAL A 141 -6.15 7.92 10.29
N ASP A 142 -6.56 8.54 11.38
CA ASP A 142 -7.87 9.17 11.51
C ASP A 142 -7.98 10.37 10.54
N GLU A 143 -6.94 11.19 10.44
CA GLU A 143 -6.88 12.31 9.49
C GLU A 143 -7.06 11.81 8.04
N ALA A 144 -6.34 10.78 7.63
CA ALA A 144 -6.51 10.14 6.32
C ALA A 144 -7.95 9.72 6.07
N TYR A 145 -8.55 9.01 7.02
CA TYR A 145 -9.93 8.53 6.90
C TYR A 145 -10.92 9.68 6.74
N LEU A 146 -10.80 10.74 7.54
CA LEU A 146 -11.66 11.92 7.48
C LEU A 146 -11.55 12.66 6.15
N HIS A 147 -10.34 12.73 5.57
CA HIS A 147 -10.08 13.37 4.28
C HIS A 147 -10.33 12.44 3.06
N GLY A 148 -10.73 11.19 3.29
CA GLY A 148 -11.00 10.24 2.21
C GLY A 148 -9.76 9.65 1.57
N VAL A 149 -8.61 9.72 2.24
CA VAL A 149 -7.36 9.08 1.82
C VAL A 149 -7.36 7.62 2.27
N HIS A 150 -7.03 6.72 1.36
CA HIS A 150 -6.99 5.29 1.61
C HIS A 150 -5.60 4.86 2.08
N ILE A 151 -5.54 4.13 3.18
CA ILE A 151 -4.29 3.54 3.67
C ILE A 151 -4.34 2.03 3.45
N VAL A 152 -3.30 1.52 2.79
CA VAL A 152 -3.02 0.09 2.65
C VAL A 152 -1.75 -0.24 3.41
N SER A 153 -1.79 -1.24 4.27
CA SER A 153 -0.65 -1.62 5.10
C SER A 153 -0.35 -3.12 5.05
N ALA A 154 0.91 -3.44 5.15
CA ALA A 154 1.38 -4.78 5.49
C ALA A 154 1.02 -5.14 6.94
N CYS A 155 1.11 -6.42 7.28
CA CYS A 155 0.99 -6.93 8.65
C CYS A 155 2.30 -7.60 9.10
N ASN A 156 2.35 -8.02 10.35
CA ASN A 156 3.47 -8.81 10.86
C ASN A 156 3.62 -10.12 10.06
N ASN A 157 4.82 -10.40 9.58
CA ASN A 157 5.10 -11.57 8.73
C ASN A 157 5.23 -12.87 9.54
N ASP A 158 5.66 -12.79 10.80
CA ASP A 158 5.85 -13.97 11.65
C ASP A 158 4.52 -14.42 12.26
N ASP A 159 3.70 -13.45 12.66
CA ASP A 159 2.40 -13.69 13.27
C ASP A 159 1.47 -12.50 13.00
N PHE A 160 0.60 -12.64 11.99
CA PHE A 160 -0.33 -11.57 11.58
C PHE A 160 -1.37 -11.20 12.65
N SER A 161 -1.50 -12.00 13.74
CA SER A 161 -2.35 -11.66 14.88
C SER A 161 -1.68 -10.67 15.85
N LYS A 162 -0.36 -10.47 15.74
CA LYS A 162 0.36 -9.47 16.53
C LYS A 162 0.04 -8.07 16.04
N PRO A 163 -0.33 -7.15 16.95
CA PRO A 163 -0.61 -5.77 16.59
C PRO A 163 0.63 -5.07 16.02
N GLU A 164 0.47 -4.49 14.82
CA GLU A 164 1.42 -3.56 14.23
C GLU A 164 0.67 -2.39 13.60
N TRP A 165 1.10 -1.18 13.89
CA TRP A 165 0.47 0.03 13.37
C TRP A 165 1.26 0.60 12.18
N PRO A 166 0.55 1.09 11.14
CA PRO A 166 -0.86 1.45 11.07
C PRO A 166 -1.82 0.29 10.79
N GLY A 167 -1.35 -0.90 10.41
CA GLY A 167 -2.16 -2.02 9.94
C GLY A 167 -3.24 -2.50 10.92
N TYR A 168 -3.05 -2.31 12.21
CA TYR A 168 -3.98 -2.80 13.23
C TYR A 168 -5.12 -1.82 13.56
N PHE A 169 -5.34 -0.79 12.70
CA PHE A 169 -6.51 0.07 12.79
C PHE A 169 -7.61 -0.35 11.81
N PRO A 170 -8.89 -0.40 12.25
CA PRO A 170 -10.01 -0.87 11.40
C PRO A 170 -10.25 -0.04 10.13
N SER A 171 -9.84 1.23 10.12
CA SER A 171 -9.93 2.11 8.96
C SER A 171 -8.85 1.86 7.89
N VAL A 172 -7.84 1.06 8.21
CA VAL A 172 -6.76 0.68 7.30
C VAL A 172 -7.12 -0.63 6.58
N ILE A 173 -6.75 -0.75 5.32
CA ILE A 173 -6.80 -2.03 4.59
C ILE A 173 -5.50 -2.76 4.87
N THR A 174 -5.56 -3.79 5.70
CA THR A 174 -4.38 -4.56 6.10
C THR A 174 -4.34 -5.88 5.40
N VAL A 175 -3.19 -6.17 4.80
CA VAL A 175 -3.05 -7.28 3.85
C VAL A 175 -1.95 -8.23 4.31
N ASN A 176 -2.29 -9.51 4.46
CA ASN A 176 -1.35 -10.60 4.64
C ASN A 176 -0.92 -11.21 3.30
N MET A 177 0.19 -11.90 3.28
CA MET A 177 0.66 -12.65 2.12
C MET A 177 -0.10 -13.96 1.94
N ALA A 178 -0.37 -14.31 0.69
CA ALA A 178 -0.96 -15.58 0.31
C ALA A 178 -0.33 -16.12 -0.99
N ARG A 179 -0.48 -17.43 -1.22
CA ARG A 179 -0.25 -18.03 -2.54
C ARG A 179 -1.47 -17.76 -3.40
N ALA A 180 -1.33 -16.94 -4.41
CA ALA A 180 -2.37 -16.66 -5.39
C ALA A 180 -1.81 -16.75 -6.81
N ALA A 181 -2.62 -17.20 -7.75
CA ALA A 181 -2.21 -17.39 -9.14
C ALA A 181 -1.85 -16.07 -9.82
N ASP A 182 -2.61 -15.02 -9.52
CA ASP A 182 -2.44 -13.69 -10.09
C ASP A 182 -2.78 -12.59 -9.07
N TYR A 183 -2.63 -11.33 -9.47
CA TYR A 183 -2.91 -10.17 -8.62
C TYR A 183 -4.40 -9.81 -8.51
N HIS A 184 -5.29 -10.40 -9.29
CA HIS A 184 -6.73 -10.14 -9.22
C HIS A 184 -7.42 -11.03 -8.20
N ARG A 185 -6.80 -12.14 -7.80
CA ARG A 185 -7.32 -13.03 -6.77
C ARG A 185 -6.82 -12.60 -5.40
N PHE A 186 -7.73 -12.21 -4.53
CA PHE A 186 -7.46 -11.86 -3.15
C PHE A 186 -8.53 -12.45 -2.23
N TYR A 187 -8.21 -12.51 -0.95
CA TYR A 187 -8.96 -13.26 0.04
C TYR A 187 -9.36 -12.39 1.19
N TYR A 188 -10.46 -12.76 1.84
CA TYR A 188 -11.00 -12.06 3.01
C TYR A 188 -11.34 -13.06 4.12
N LYS A 189 -10.98 -12.71 5.37
CA LYS A 189 -11.28 -13.45 6.59
C LYS A 189 -11.98 -12.53 7.60
N PRO A 190 -13.29 -12.71 7.85
CA PRO A 190 -14.00 -11.89 8.82
C PRO A 190 -13.51 -12.13 10.24
N GLY A 191 -13.68 -11.11 11.10
CA GLY A 191 -13.39 -11.19 12.54
C GLY A 191 -11.94 -10.98 12.93
N ASN A 192 -11.07 -10.55 11.99
CA ASN A 192 -9.70 -10.17 12.26
C ASN A 192 -9.46 -8.72 11.80
N LEU A 193 -8.47 -8.03 12.39
CA LEU A 193 -8.04 -6.72 11.90
C LEU A 193 -7.14 -6.83 10.67
N VAL A 194 -6.37 -7.92 10.56
CA VAL A 194 -5.74 -8.32 9.30
C VAL A 194 -6.75 -9.16 8.54
N GLU A 195 -7.55 -8.51 7.70
CA GLU A 195 -8.74 -9.09 7.10
C GLU A 195 -8.48 -9.67 5.71
N PHE A 196 -7.53 -9.10 4.98
CA PHE A 196 -7.26 -9.46 3.59
C PHE A 196 -5.97 -10.22 3.44
N ALA A 197 -5.89 -11.00 2.36
CA ALA A 197 -4.65 -11.59 1.88
C ALA A 197 -4.58 -11.52 0.36
N ALA A 198 -3.38 -11.33 -0.17
CA ALA A 198 -3.11 -11.27 -1.61
C ALA A 198 -1.78 -11.92 -1.96
N ARG A 199 -1.49 -12.02 -3.25
CA ARG A 199 -0.26 -12.59 -3.76
C ARG A 199 0.96 -11.88 -3.16
N GLY A 200 1.77 -12.61 -2.41
CA GLY A 200 2.95 -12.11 -1.72
C GLY A 200 3.93 -13.22 -1.34
N VAL A 201 3.72 -14.46 -1.86
CA VAL A 201 4.57 -15.61 -1.58
C VAL A 201 5.29 -16.04 -2.85
N ASP A 202 6.60 -16.21 -2.77
CA ASP A 202 7.48 -16.66 -3.87
C ASP A 202 7.29 -15.83 -5.15
N ILE A 203 7.33 -14.50 -5.02
CA ILE A 203 7.19 -13.58 -6.13
C ILE A 203 8.53 -13.02 -6.61
N GLU A 204 8.71 -12.93 -7.91
CA GLU A 204 9.86 -12.27 -8.51
C GLU A 204 9.62 -10.77 -8.60
N VAL A 205 10.53 -9.98 -8.01
CA VAL A 205 10.41 -8.53 -7.95
C VAL A 205 11.74 -7.84 -8.30
N PRO A 206 11.68 -6.63 -8.89
CA PRO A 206 12.85 -5.77 -8.99
C PRO A 206 13.33 -5.36 -7.60
N TRP A 207 14.64 -5.23 -7.48
CA TRP A 207 15.30 -4.88 -6.23
C TRP A 207 16.37 -3.82 -6.50
N ASN A 208 16.86 -3.14 -5.45
CA ASN A 208 17.88 -2.11 -5.62
C ASN A 208 19.14 -2.61 -6.34
N ARG A 209 19.89 -1.68 -6.94
CA ARG A 209 21.09 -1.92 -7.77
C ARG A 209 20.80 -2.78 -9.00
N GLY A 210 19.63 -2.61 -9.60
CA GLY A 210 19.21 -3.33 -10.80
C GLY A 210 18.97 -4.83 -10.60
N ALA A 211 18.95 -5.32 -9.36
CA ALA A 211 18.79 -6.73 -9.05
C ALA A 211 17.33 -7.21 -9.25
N ILE A 212 17.18 -8.51 -9.40
CA ILE A 212 15.89 -9.21 -9.34
C ILE A 212 15.97 -10.22 -8.18
N LYS A 213 14.94 -10.29 -7.36
CA LYS A 213 14.87 -11.21 -6.23
C LYS A 213 13.56 -11.97 -6.18
N GLN A 214 13.63 -13.19 -5.66
CA GLN A 214 12.46 -13.97 -5.24
C GLN A 214 12.16 -13.63 -3.79
N MET A 215 10.95 -13.15 -3.52
CA MET A 215 10.60 -12.61 -2.22
C MET A 215 9.27 -13.16 -1.71
N THR A 216 9.15 -13.20 -0.38
CA THR A 216 7.92 -13.56 0.34
C THR A 216 7.68 -12.57 1.47
N GLY A 217 6.47 -12.02 1.57
CA GLY A 217 6.10 -11.09 2.65
C GLY A 217 4.80 -10.35 2.37
N SER A 218 4.17 -9.90 3.45
CA SER A 218 2.98 -9.05 3.41
C SER A 218 3.26 -7.70 2.76
N SER A 219 4.51 -7.22 2.82
CA SER A 219 4.98 -6.01 2.14
C SER A 219 4.84 -6.06 0.62
N PHE A 220 4.77 -7.26 0.02
CA PHE A 220 4.53 -7.46 -1.41
C PHE A 220 3.06 -7.71 -1.72
N ALA A 221 2.26 -8.10 -0.73
CA ALA A 221 0.81 -8.27 -0.85
C ALA A 221 0.06 -6.93 -0.71
N ALA A 222 0.50 -6.04 0.17
CA ALA A 222 -0.09 -4.72 0.35
C ALA A 222 -0.18 -3.91 -0.95
N PRO A 223 0.86 -3.78 -1.78
CA PRO A 223 0.79 -3.03 -3.04
C PRO A 223 -0.20 -3.61 -4.05
N VAL A 224 -0.59 -4.88 -3.94
CA VAL A 224 -1.69 -5.44 -4.75
C VAL A 224 -2.98 -4.68 -4.47
N PHE A 225 -3.30 -4.46 -3.20
CA PHE A 225 -4.49 -3.68 -2.82
C PHE A 225 -4.38 -2.21 -3.19
N SER A 226 -3.19 -1.62 -3.12
CA SER A 226 -2.95 -0.25 -3.59
C SER A 226 -3.24 -0.13 -5.10
N GLY A 227 -2.83 -1.10 -5.89
CA GLY A 227 -3.13 -1.16 -7.32
C GLY A 227 -4.63 -1.39 -7.61
N LEU A 228 -5.28 -2.31 -6.89
CA LEU A 228 -6.73 -2.55 -7.02
C LEU A 228 -7.56 -1.34 -6.62
N LEU A 229 -7.18 -0.65 -5.54
CA LEU A 229 -7.79 0.62 -5.15
C LEU A 229 -7.60 1.70 -6.22
N ALA A 230 -6.41 1.80 -6.80
CA ALA A 230 -6.18 2.76 -7.89
C ALA A 230 -7.08 2.49 -9.08
N ARG A 231 -7.30 1.23 -9.46
CA ARG A 231 -8.28 0.85 -10.47
C ARG A 231 -9.69 1.30 -10.11
N LEU A 232 -10.11 1.01 -8.87
CA LEU A 232 -11.45 1.35 -8.38
C LEU A 232 -11.67 2.87 -8.35
N LEU A 233 -10.71 3.62 -7.81
CA LEU A 233 -10.77 5.08 -7.72
C LEU A 233 -10.68 5.78 -9.09
N SER A 234 -10.07 5.15 -10.10
CA SER A 234 -10.06 5.71 -11.46
C SER A 234 -11.45 5.75 -12.09
N VAL A 235 -12.37 4.93 -11.61
CA VAL A 235 -13.79 4.91 -12.04
C VAL A 235 -14.69 5.63 -11.04
N PHE A 236 -14.37 5.55 -9.76
CA PHE A 236 -15.14 6.14 -8.65
C PHE A 236 -14.26 7.08 -7.81
N PRO A 237 -13.90 8.28 -8.32
CA PRO A 237 -12.90 9.14 -7.69
C PRO A 237 -13.31 9.73 -6.33
N LYS A 238 -14.59 9.67 -5.97
CA LYS A 238 -15.13 10.15 -4.69
C LYS A 238 -15.37 9.04 -3.67
N LEU A 239 -14.99 7.79 -4.00
CA LEU A 239 -15.20 6.65 -3.12
C LEU A 239 -14.46 6.83 -1.80
N ARG A 240 -15.19 6.69 -0.69
CA ARG A 240 -14.63 6.84 0.65
C ARG A 240 -13.97 5.54 1.14
N PRO A 241 -13.04 5.59 2.12
CA PRO A 241 -12.32 4.40 2.59
C PRO A 241 -13.21 3.24 3.04
N LEU A 242 -14.29 3.51 3.79
CA LEU A 242 -15.22 2.48 4.23
C LEU A 242 -15.96 1.83 3.06
N GLU A 243 -16.38 2.62 2.09
CA GLU A 243 -17.08 2.12 0.90
C GLU A 243 -16.16 1.26 0.05
N ALA A 244 -14.93 1.71 -0.18
CA ALA A 244 -13.91 0.94 -0.89
C ALA A 244 -13.63 -0.40 -0.19
N LYS A 245 -13.44 -0.38 1.13
CA LYS A 245 -13.23 -1.58 1.93
C LYS A 245 -14.42 -2.55 1.83
N SER A 246 -15.66 -2.03 1.87
CA SER A 246 -16.88 -2.81 1.70
C SER A 246 -16.99 -3.47 0.32
N ILE A 247 -16.59 -2.77 -0.75
CA ILE A 247 -16.54 -3.32 -2.11
C ILE A 247 -15.50 -4.43 -2.20
N LEU A 248 -14.29 -4.19 -1.71
CA LEU A 248 -13.21 -5.18 -1.71
C LEU A 248 -13.60 -6.44 -0.93
N LEU A 249 -14.25 -6.28 0.23
CA LEU A 249 -14.77 -7.40 1.00
C LEU A 249 -15.77 -8.26 0.20
N ARG A 250 -16.65 -7.65 -0.55
CA ARG A 250 -17.66 -8.34 -1.38
C ARG A 250 -17.07 -8.96 -2.64
N ALA A 251 -15.94 -8.44 -3.11
CA ALA A 251 -15.21 -8.96 -4.27
C ALA A 251 -14.24 -10.11 -3.92
N ALA A 252 -13.88 -10.24 -2.65
CA ALA A 252 -12.88 -11.19 -2.20
C ALA A 252 -13.40 -12.64 -2.19
N THR A 253 -12.50 -13.58 -2.42
CA THR A 253 -12.73 -14.99 -2.15
C THR A 253 -12.62 -15.27 -0.64
N PRO A 254 -13.43 -16.16 -0.04
CA PRO A 254 -13.24 -16.56 1.35
C PRO A 254 -11.82 -17.08 1.62
N TRP A 255 -11.22 -16.63 2.71
CA TRP A 255 -9.90 -17.10 3.13
C TRP A 255 -10.04 -18.43 3.86
N THR A 256 -9.53 -19.49 3.27
CA THR A 256 -9.48 -20.84 3.83
C THR A 256 -8.08 -21.17 4.37
N ALA A 257 -7.95 -22.19 5.23
CA ALA A 257 -6.68 -22.50 5.91
C ALA A 257 -5.53 -22.89 4.96
N ASP A 258 -5.85 -23.44 3.79
CA ASP A 258 -4.91 -23.87 2.75
C ASP A 258 -4.30 -22.69 1.95
N ILE A 259 -4.86 -21.51 2.09
CA ILE A 259 -4.39 -20.29 1.39
C ILE A 259 -3.35 -19.54 2.23
N ALA A 260 -3.38 -19.71 3.56
CA ALA A 260 -2.41 -19.10 4.44
C ALA A 260 -0.99 -19.54 4.05
N ALA A 261 -0.08 -18.59 3.88
CA ALA A 261 1.34 -18.92 3.77
C ALA A 261 1.75 -19.67 5.06
N PRO A 262 2.54 -20.73 4.97
CA PRO A 262 3.14 -21.32 6.17
C PRO A 262 3.93 -20.21 6.87
N ASN A 263 3.84 -20.13 8.20
CA ASN A 263 4.63 -19.21 9.01
C ASN A 263 6.08 -19.27 8.50
N VAL A 264 6.56 -18.17 7.93
CA VAL A 264 7.94 -18.08 7.46
C VAL A 264 8.82 -17.95 8.70
N ARG A 265 9.12 -19.10 9.31
CA ARG A 265 10.23 -19.18 10.26
C ARG A 265 11.49 -19.25 9.42
N GLY A 266 12.17 -18.12 9.25
CA GLY A 266 13.49 -18.00 8.69
C GLY A 266 14.50 -17.77 9.79
#